data_a3a6aabad0c65b82c71323d2c79c39c1
#
_entry.id   a3a6aabad0c65b82c71323d2c79c39c1
#
_cell.length_a   1.000
_cell.length_b   1.000
_cell.length_c   1.000
_cell.angle_alpha   90.00
_cell.angle_beta   90.00
_cell.angle_gamma   90.00
#
_symmetry.space_group_name_H-M   'P 1'
#
loop_
_entity.id
_entity.type
_entity.pdbx_description
1 polymer ?
#
loop_
_entity_poly.entity_id
_entity_poly.type
_entity_poly.pdbx_seq_one_letter_code
_entity_poly.pdbx_strand_id
1 'polypeptide(L)'
;MNTLRRLALLLALSLLAVTGHAAPLADADRAFLAAYEKVRAALATDDLPAARVAAEAIPEAKAVAGASDISTARKAFKQLSTKAVALARGQPGYYVAHCSMFPGGADWVQTTDAISNPYWGKSMPRCGEIVK
;
A
#
# COMPACT_ATOMS: atom_id res chain seq x y z
N MET A 1 38.15 51.46 -18.39
CA MET A 1 38.68 50.10 -18.40
C MET A 1 38.53 49.51 -16.98
N ASN A 2 37.38 49.02 -16.54
CA ASN A 2 37.25 48.22 -15.31
C ASN A 2 35.81 47.84 -14.97
N THR A 3 34.89 48.04 -15.91
CA THR A 3 33.45 47.74 -15.67
C THR A 3 32.97 46.40 -16.25
N LEU A 4 33.81 45.72 -17.02
CA LEU A 4 33.48 44.47 -17.67
C LEU A 4 33.85 43.19 -16.87
N ARG A 5 34.48 43.34 -15.71
CA ARG A 5 34.97 42.20 -14.90
C ARG A 5 34.06 41.85 -13.71
N ARG A 6 32.95 42.55 -13.50
CA ARG A 6 32.08 42.36 -12.33
C ARG A 6 30.74 41.68 -12.62
N LEU A 7 30.46 41.30 -13.87
CA LEU A 7 29.19 40.65 -14.24
C LEU A 7 29.26 39.13 -14.44
N ALA A 8 30.37 38.49 -14.12
CA ALA A 8 30.54 37.04 -14.36
C ALA A 8 30.39 36.18 -13.11
N LEU A 9 29.83 36.68 -12.03
CA LEU A 9 29.89 35.95 -10.73
C LEU A 9 28.55 35.75 -10.03
N LEU A 10 27.43 35.77 -10.69
CA LEU A 10 26.13 35.53 -10.02
C LEU A 10 25.17 34.62 -10.82
N LEU A 11 25.65 33.59 -11.46
CA LEU A 11 24.77 32.50 -11.95
C LEU A 11 25.27 31.13 -11.41
N ALA A 12 25.45 31.03 -10.10
CA ALA A 12 25.39 29.74 -9.44
C ALA A 12 23.92 29.38 -9.31
N LEU A 13 23.36 28.86 -10.40
CA LEU A 13 22.03 28.25 -10.40
C LEU A 13 22.11 27.02 -9.53
N SER A 14 21.65 27.16 -8.28
CA SER A 14 21.47 26.05 -7.37
C SER A 14 20.40 25.11 -7.97
N LEU A 15 20.82 24.07 -8.68
CA LEU A 15 19.99 22.93 -8.99
C LEU A 15 19.70 22.23 -7.64
N LEU A 16 18.66 22.67 -6.95
CA LEU A 16 18.02 21.88 -5.91
C LEU A 16 17.45 20.67 -6.62
N ALA A 17 18.18 19.56 -6.56
CA ALA A 17 17.65 18.26 -6.91
C ALA A 17 16.47 17.99 -5.96
N VAL A 18 15.25 18.20 -6.46
CA VAL A 18 14.04 17.73 -5.80
C VAL A 18 14.11 16.21 -5.88
N THR A 19 14.74 15.59 -4.88
CA THR A 19 14.62 14.15 -4.68
C THR A 19 13.15 13.90 -4.34
N GLY A 20 12.42 13.34 -5.31
CA GLY A 20 11.00 13.05 -5.19
C GLY A 20 10.75 11.92 -4.20
N HIS A 21 10.93 12.20 -2.91
CA HIS A 21 10.50 11.30 -1.84
C HIS A 21 9.04 11.61 -1.54
N ALA A 22 8.23 10.56 -1.40
CA ALA A 22 6.87 10.71 -0.91
C ALA A 22 6.90 11.40 0.47
N ALA A 23 5.91 12.28 0.72
CA ALA A 23 5.78 12.91 2.03
C ALA A 23 5.62 11.83 3.13
N PRO A 24 6.17 12.03 4.35
CA PRO A 24 5.99 11.09 5.45
C PRO A 24 4.52 10.87 5.74
N LEU A 25 4.15 9.61 6.01
CA LEU A 25 2.78 9.26 6.40
C LEU A 25 2.41 9.91 7.74
N ALA A 26 1.19 10.42 7.84
CA ALA A 26 0.59 10.84 9.09
C ALA A 26 0.43 9.65 10.06
N ASP A 27 0.35 9.91 11.36
CA ASP A 27 0.20 8.85 12.37
C ASP A 27 -1.07 8.02 12.15
N ALA A 28 -2.18 8.66 11.79
CA ALA A 28 -3.44 7.97 11.49
C ALA A 28 -3.32 7.04 10.27
N ASP A 29 -2.57 7.44 9.24
CA ASP A 29 -2.36 6.63 8.04
C ASP A 29 -1.43 5.44 8.32
N ARG A 30 -0.40 5.63 9.17
CA ARG A 30 0.44 4.53 9.66
C ARG A 30 -0.37 3.52 10.46
N ALA A 31 -1.24 3.99 11.35
CA ALA A 31 -2.12 3.14 12.14
C ALA A 31 -3.10 2.35 11.26
N PHE A 32 -3.68 3.02 10.25
CA PHE A 32 -4.52 2.37 9.24
C PHE A 32 -3.75 1.26 8.50
N LEU A 33 -2.56 1.54 7.98
CA LEU A 33 -1.76 0.56 7.24
C LEU A 33 -1.32 -0.62 8.12
N ALA A 34 -1.03 -0.38 9.41
CA ALA A 34 -0.70 -1.44 10.36
C ALA A 34 -1.89 -2.36 10.63
N ALA A 35 -3.10 -1.81 10.78
CA ALA A 35 -4.33 -2.60 10.94
C ALA A 35 -4.70 -3.33 9.63
N TYR A 36 -4.57 -2.66 8.49
CA TYR A 36 -4.77 -3.23 7.16
C TYR A 36 -3.87 -4.47 6.92
N GLU A 37 -2.58 -4.40 7.31
CA GLU A 37 -1.66 -5.53 7.16
C GLU A 37 -2.12 -6.76 7.96
N LYS A 38 -2.71 -6.58 9.13
CA LYS A 38 -3.28 -7.69 9.90
C LYS A 38 -4.45 -8.36 9.17
N VAL A 39 -5.32 -7.57 8.55
CA VAL A 39 -6.42 -8.10 7.71
C VAL A 39 -5.85 -8.86 6.51
N ARG A 40 -4.89 -8.26 5.80
CA ARG A 40 -4.22 -8.87 4.65
C ARG A 40 -3.59 -10.22 5.01
N ALA A 41 -2.83 -10.28 6.11
CA ALA A 41 -2.14 -11.48 6.55
C ALA A 41 -3.13 -12.62 6.89
N ALA A 42 -4.23 -12.29 7.56
CA ALA A 42 -5.28 -13.25 7.89
C ALA A 42 -5.95 -13.81 6.61
N LEU A 43 -6.29 -12.93 5.65
CA LEU A 43 -6.87 -13.38 4.37
C LEU A 43 -5.90 -14.24 3.55
N ALA A 44 -4.58 -13.94 3.61
CA ALA A 44 -3.55 -14.73 2.93
C ALA A 44 -3.37 -16.14 3.51
N THR A 45 -3.84 -16.36 4.72
CA THR A 45 -3.81 -17.68 5.39
C THR A 45 -5.19 -18.34 5.48
N ASP A 46 -6.19 -17.81 4.79
CA ASP A 46 -7.60 -18.28 4.82
C ASP A 46 -8.27 -18.21 6.21
N ASP A 47 -7.78 -17.29 7.06
CA ASP A 47 -8.30 -17.11 8.42
C ASP A 47 -9.37 -16.02 8.47
N LEU A 48 -10.61 -16.36 8.14
CA LEU A 48 -11.73 -15.42 8.17
C LEU A 48 -12.00 -14.85 9.58
N PRO A 49 -12.01 -15.65 10.67
CA PRO A 49 -12.20 -15.10 12.01
C PRO A 49 -11.16 -14.03 12.36
N ALA A 50 -9.88 -14.31 12.12
CA ALA A 50 -8.82 -13.33 12.37
C ALA A 50 -8.95 -12.07 11.48
N ALA A 51 -9.33 -12.24 10.21
CA ALA A 51 -9.55 -11.11 9.31
C ALA A 51 -10.68 -10.19 9.80
N ARG A 52 -11.78 -10.77 10.28
CA ARG A 52 -12.92 -10.02 10.84
C ARG A 52 -12.51 -9.24 12.08
N VAL A 53 -11.84 -9.87 13.03
CA VAL A 53 -11.36 -9.22 14.26
C VAL A 53 -10.38 -8.10 13.94
N ALA A 54 -9.43 -8.34 13.03
CA ALA A 54 -8.48 -7.30 12.61
C ALA A 54 -9.19 -6.11 11.94
N ALA A 55 -10.24 -6.35 11.17
CA ALA A 55 -11.01 -5.32 10.48
C ALA A 55 -11.80 -4.40 11.44
N GLU A 56 -12.13 -4.86 12.66
CA GLU A 56 -12.83 -4.04 13.66
C GLU A 56 -12.04 -2.78 14.07
N ALA A 57 -10.71 -2.81 13.94
CA ALA A 57 -9.85 -1.66 14.21
C ALA A 57 -9.89 -0.59 13.10
N ILE A 58 -10.55 -0.85 11.98
CA ILE A 58 -10.61 0.03 10.82
C ILE A 58 -12.07 0.44 10.58
N PRO A 59 -12.45 1.70 10.84
CA PRO A 59 -13.84 2.16 10.66
C PRO A 59 -14.40 1.90 9.26
N GLU A 60 -13.57 1.99 8.22
CA GLU A 60 -13.96 1.77 6.82
C GLU A 60 -14.07 0.28 6.45
N ALA A 61 -13.58 -0.63 7.28
CA ALA A 61 -13.54 -2.07 7.00
C ALA A 61 -14.75 -2.84 7.55
N LYS A 62 -15.86 -2.18 7.85
CA LYS A 62 -17.08 -2.81 8.39
C LYS A 62 -17.59 -3.97 7.53
N ALA A 63 -17.45 -3.86 6.20
CA ALA A 63 -17.86 -4.92 5.28
C ALA A 63 -16.96 -6.16 5.38
N VAL A 64 -15.69 -6.02 5.74
CA VAL A 64 -14.79 -7.15 6.04
C VAL A 64 -15.14 -7.75 7.41
N ALA A 65 -15.31 -6.91 8.42
CA ALA A 65 -15.66 -7.34 9.78
C ALA A 65 -16.99 -8.12 9.83
N GLY A 66 -17.96 -7.73 9.02
CA GLY A 66 -19.29 -8.37 8.92
C GLY A 66 -19.40 -9.46 7.85
N ALA A 67 -18.33 -9.81 7.15
CA ALA A 67 -18.40 -10.78 6.07
C ALA A 67 -18.83 -12.18 6.55
N SER A 68 -19.76 -12.80 5.83
CA SER A 68 -20.29 -14.14 6.15
C SER A 68 -19.32 -15.26 5.78
N ASP A 69 -18.51 -15.02 4.75
CA ASP A 69 -17.55 -15.97 4.18
C ASP A 69 -16.31 -15.26 3.65
N ILE A 70 -15.26 -16.03 3.35
CA ILE A 70 -13.97 -15.48 2.94
C ILE A 70 -14.03 -14.82 1.56
N SER A 71 -14.87 -15.27 0.66
CA SER A 71 -15.06 -14.66 -0.65
C SER A 71 -15.65 -13.25 -0.53
N THR A 72 -16.65 -13.10 0.33
CA THR A 72 -17.26 -11.81 0.65
C THR A 72 -16.25 -10.87 1.31
N ALA A 73 -15.47 -11.38 2.27
CA ALA A 73 -14.40 -10.62 2.91
C ALA A 73 -13.36 -10.11 1.88
N ARG A 74 -12.92 -10.95 0.95
CA ARG A 74 -11.96 -10.59 -0.10
C ARG A 74 -12.47 -9.53 -1.06
N LYS A 75 -13.75 -9.59 -1.45
CA LYS A 75 -14.38 -8.53 -2.26
C LYS A 75 -14.41 -7.19 -1.54
N ALA A 76 -14.75 -7.20 -0.26
CA ALA A 76 -14.73 -5.99 0.58
C ALA A 76 -13.30 -5.48 0.80
N PHE A 77 -12.34 -6.37 1.01
CA PHE A 77 -10.93 -6.04 1.16
C PHE A 77 -10.33 -5.35 -0.08
N LYS A 78 -10.78 -5.71 -1.28
CA LYS A 78 -10.37 -5.05 -2.51
C LYS A 78 -10.67 -3.54 -2.49
N GLN A 79 -11.81 -3.14 -1.96
CA GLN A 79 -12.17 -1.73 -1.82
C GLN A 79 -11.29 -1.04 -0.76
N LEU A 80 -11.04 -1.70 0.38
CA LEU A 80 -10.14 -1.20 1.41
C LEU A 80 -8.72 -1.02 0.88
N SER A 81 -8.26 -1.92 0.01
CA SER A 81 -6.94 -1.87 -0.63
C SER A 81 -6.74 -0.63 -1.50
N THR A 82 -7.79 -0.03 -2.06
CA THR A 82 -7.69 1.21 -2.83
C THR A 82 -7.08 2.34 -1.99
N LYS A 83 -7.55 2.52 -0.76
CA LYS A 83 -6.99 3.49 0.20
C LYS A 83 -5.56 3.12 0.59
N ALA A 84 -5.33 1.85 0.93
CA ALA A 84 -4.01 1.39 1.34
C ALA A 84 -2.95 1.63 0.26
N VAL A 85 -3.25 1.32 -1.00
CA VAL A 85 -2.35 1.55 -2.14
C VAL A 85 -2.06 3.04 -2.33
N ALA A 86 -3.07 3.90 -2.24
CA ALA A 86 -2.89 5.34 -2.36
C ALA A 86 -1.94 5.91 -1.29
N LEU A 87 -2.03 5.40 -0.05
CA LEU A 87 -1.18 5.81 1.06
C LEU A 87 0.24 5.24 0.97
N ALA A 88 0.37 3.97 0.59
CA ALA A 88 1.64 3.23 0.66
C ALA A 88 2.56 3.47 -0.55
N ARG A 89 2.03 3.93 -1.67
CA ARG A 89 2.80 4.13 -2.90
C ARG A 89 3.97 5.10 -2.69
N GLY A 90 5.18 4.63 -2.97
CA GLY A 90 6.40 5.41 -2.78
C GLY A 90 6.87 5.52 -1.32
N GLN A 91 6.17 4.93 -0.37
CA GLN A 91 6.59 4.92 1.04
C GLN A 91 7.59 3.77 1.30
N PRO A 92 8.68 4.03 2.02
CA PRO A 92 9.63 2.98 2.38
C PRO A 92 8.98 1.93 3.30
N GLY A 93 9.35 0.66 3.10
CA GLY A 93 8.84 -0.45 3.91
C GLY A 93 7.47 -0.98 3.49
N TYR A 94 6.88 -0.43 2.43
CA TYR A 94 5.64 -0.92 1.85
C TYR A 94 5.84 -1.34 0.39
N TYR A 95 5.18 -2.40 0.00
CA TYR A 95 5.18 -2.95 -1.35
C TYR A 95 3.75 -3.01 -1.87
N VAL A 96 3.52 -2.45 -3.03
CA VAL A 96 2.25 -2.61 -3.74
C VAL A 96 2.37 -3.83 -4.65
N ALA A 97 1.44 -4.74 -4.53
CA ALA A 97 1.36 -5.95 -5.33
C ALA A 97 0.08 -5.99 -6.17
N HIS A 98 0.13 -6.69 -7.29
CA HIS A 98 -0.98 -6.86 -8.22
C HIS A 98 -1.18 -8.33 -8.56
N CYS A 99 -2.43 -8.78 -8.59
CA CYS A 99 -2.83 -10.10 -9.09
C CYS A 99 -3.87 -9.95 -10.19
N SER A 100 -3.51 -10.32 -11.42
CA SER A 100 -4.43 -10.29 -12.58
C SER A 100 -5.46 -11.42 -12.57
N MET A 101 -5.24 -12.47 -11.80
CA MET A 101 -6.11 -13.65 -11.73
C MET A 101 -7.37 -13.42 -10.89
N PHE A 102 -7.38 -12.43 -9.99
CA PHE A 102 -8.60 -12.07 -9.27
C PHE A 102 -9.53 -11.29 -10.21
N PRO A 103 -10.85 -11.54 -10.18
CA PRO A 103 -11.79 -10.90 -11.12
C PRO A 103 -11.65 -9.37 -11.17
N GLY A 104 -11.33 -8.86 -12.36
CA GLY A 104 -11.05 -7.44 -12.59
C GLY A 104 -9.68 -6.97 -12.12
N GLY A 105 -8.76 -7.90 -11.80
CA GLY A 105 -7.47 -7.60 -11.18
C GLY A 105 -7.64 -7.10 -9.74
N ALA A 106 -6.63 -7.25 -8.91
CA ALA A 106 -6.65 -6.73 -7.55
C ALA A 106 -5.26 -6.32 -7.09
N ASP A 107 -5.21 -5.15 -6.45
CA ASP A 107 -4.02 -4.63 -5.82
C ASP A 107 -4.10 -4.79 -4.31
N TRP A 108 -2.96 -4.89 -3.66
CA TRP A 108 -2.85 -4.84 -2.21
C TRP A 108 -1.50 -4.25 -1.79
N VAL A 109 -1.40 -3.95 -0.52
CA VAL A 109 -0.15 -3.52 0.13
C VAL A 109 0.32 -4.63 1.07
N GLN A 110 1.62 -4.86 1.09
CA GLN A 110 2.28 -5.73 2.05
C GLN A 110 3.60 -5.13 2.52
N THR A 111 4.17 -5.66 3.61
CA THR A 111 5.37 -5.12 4.24
C THR A 111 6.64 -5.90 3.89
N THR A 112 6.53 -6.93 3.06
CA THR A 112 7.65 -7.74 2.56
C THR A 112 7.63 -7.77 1.03
N ASP A 113 8.75 -8.04 0.40
CA ASP A 113 8.88 -8.19 -1.05
C ASP A 113 8.41 -9.58 -1.56
N ALA A 114 8.31 -10.56 -0.67
CA ALA A 114 7.79 -11.89 -1.01
C ALA A 114 6.27 -11.86 -1.09
N ILE A 115 5.71 -12.13 -2.29
CA ILE A 115 4.26 -12.15 -2.52
C ILE A 115 3.54 -13.05 -1.52
N SER A 116 2.52 -12.49 -0.88
CA SER A 116 1.61 -13.19 0.02
C SER A 116 0.18 -12.72 -0.27
N ASN A 117 -0.51 -13.46 -1.14
CA ASN A 117 -1.74 -13.04 -1.79
C ASN A 117 -2.98 -13.18 -0.88
N PRO A 118 -3.64 -12.09 -0.48
CA PRO A 118 -4.85 -12.13 0.36
C PRO A 118 -6.10 -12.59 -0.40
N TYR A 119 -6.12 -12.46 -1.72
CA TYR A 119 -7.30 -12.74 -2.54
C TYR A 119 -7.45 -14.23 -2.88
N TRP A 120 -6.35 -14.97 -2.93
CA TRP A 120 -6.33 -16.40 -3.18
C TRP A 120 -5.91 -17.24 -1.98
N GLY A 121 -5.25 -16.63 -0.99
CA GLY A 121 -4.83 -17.32 0.21
C GLY A 121 -3.98 -18.55 -0.10
N LYS A 122 -4.25 -19.65 0.59
CA LYS A 122 -3.48 -20.89 0.45
C LYS A 122 -3.63 -21.58 -0.91
N SER A 123 -4.65 -21.25 -1.70
CA SER A 123 -4.85 -21.86 -3.02
C SER A 123 -3.84 -21.37 -4.05
N MET A 124 -3.47 -20.07 -4.01
CA MET A 124 -2.44 -19.49 -4.87
C MET A 124 -1.66 -18.39 -4.11
N PRO A 125 -0.87 -18.77 -3.09
CA PRO A 125 -0.30 -17.81 -2.13
C PRO A 125 0.74 -16.88 -2.76
N ARG A 126 1.33 -17.26 -3.87
CA ARG A 126 2.39 -16.50 -4.58
C ARG A 126 1.92 -15.90 -5.89
N CYS A 127 0.63 -15.96 -6.19
CA CYS A 127 0.09 -15.35 -7.40
C CYS A 127 0.15 -13.82 -7.30
N GLY A 128 0.83 -13.18 -8.24
CA GLY A 128 0.99 -11.74 -8.30
C GLY A 128 2.43 -11.28 -8.45
N GLU A 129 2.59 -9.99 -8.57
CA GLU A 129 3.88 -9.33 -8.73
C GLU A 129 3.92 -8.02 -7.95
N ILE A 130 5.11 -7.59 -7.53
CA ILE A 130 5.31 -6.26 -6.97
C ILE A 130 5.28 -5.25 -8.12
N VAL A 131 4.44 -4.24 -7.99
CA VAL A 131 4.32 -3.13 -8.94
C VAL A 131 4.92 -1.87 -8.32
N LYS A 132 5.59 -1.07 -9.14
CA LYS A 132 6.29 0.15 -8.70
C LYS A 132 5.34 1.34 -8.61
#